data_dbb958832c6e1342d407ebe052035ebf
#
_entry.id   dbb958832c6e1342d407ebe052035ebf
#
_cell.length_a   1.000
_cell.length_b   1.000
_cell.length_c   1.000
_cell.angle_alpha   90.00
_cell.angle_beta   90.00
_cell.angle_gamma   90.00
#
_symmetry.space_group_name_H-M   'P 1'
#
loop_
_entity.id
_entity.type
_entity.pdbx_description
1 polymer ?
#
loop_
_entity_poly.entity_id
_entity_poly.type
_entity_poly.pdbx_seq_one_letter_code
_entity_poly.pdbx_strand_id
1 'polypeptide(L)'
;MKIASWLSGLTVLLGLAVPALAQADQALAQKNACMACHAADKKLVGPAFQDVARKYAAQADAQTYLVKSIKAGGSGKWGPVPMPAQPALSDADTQTLAAWILKGSK
;
A
#
# COMPACT_ATOMS: atom_id res chain seq x y z
N MET A 1 -18.91 60.39 -12.37
CA MET A 1 -18.99 59.23 -11.53
C MET A 1 -18.29 58.08 -12.19
N LYS A 2 -17.12 57.70 -11.72
CA LYS A 2 -16.37 56.54 -12.27
C LYS A 2 -16.65 55.35 -11.34
N ILE A 3 -17.37 54.34 -11.86
CA ILE A 3 -17.60 53.09 -11.13
C ILE A 3 -16.38 52.20 -11.42
N ALA A 4 -15.52 52.01 -10.43
CA ALA A 4 -14.43 51.09 -10.51
C ALA A 4 -14.97 49.66 -10.24
N SER A 5 -15.04 48.87 -11.28
CA SER A 5 -15.36 47.44 -11.17
C SER A 5 -14.14 46.70 -10.61
N TRP A 6 -14.25 46.26 -9.39
CA TRP A 6 -13.28 45.36 -8.79
C TRP A 6 -13.65 43.91 -9.19
N LEU A 7 -13.00 43.40 -10.20
CA LEU A 7 -13.03 41.98 -10.50
C LEU A 7 -12.13 41.26 -9.50
N SER A 8 -12.72 40.78 -8.43
CA SER A 8 -12.05 39.85 -7.52
C SER A 8 -11.91 38.51 -8.24
N GLY A 9 -10.72 38.24 -8.74
CA GLY A 9 -10.37 36.94 -9.28
C GLY A 9 -10.37 35.91 -8.15
N LEU A 10 -11.38 35.02 -8.15
CA LEU A 10 -11.41 33.86 -7.27
C LEU A 10 -10.42 32.84 -7.81
N THR A 11 -9.23 32.79 -7.25
CA THR A 11 -8.24 31.77 -7.56
C THR A 11 -8.69 30.48 -6.85
N VAL A 12 -9.34 29.60 -7.60
CA VAL A 12 -9.66 28.26 -7.11
C VAL A 12 -8.37 27.44 -7.12
N LEU A 13 -7.74 27.30 -5.95
CA LEU A 13 -6.67 26.34 -5.72
C LEU A 13 -7.29 24.94 -5.75
N LEU A 14 -7.20 24.25 -6.90
CA LEU A 14 -7.47 22.82 -6.96
C LEU A 14 -6.33 22.11 -6.22
N GLY A 15 -6.52 21.86 -4.94
CA GLY A 15 -5.65 20.99 -4.17
C GLY A 15 -5.80 19.55 -4.68
N LEU A 16 -4.68 18.93 -5.09
CA LEU A 16 -4.64 17.48 -5.37
C LEU A 16 -4.85 16.74 -4.05
N ALA A 17 -6.08 16.28 -3.80
CA ALA A 17 -6.37 15.47 -2.64
C ALA A 17 -5.81 14.06 -2.86
N VAL A 18 -4.81 13.64 -2.07
CA VAL A 18 -4.38 12.24 -2.00
C VAL A 18 -5.51 11.44 -1.33
N PRO A 19 -5.94 10.30 -1.90
CA PRO A 19 -6.99 9.49 -1.29
C PRO A 19 -6.61 9.10 0.15
N ALA A 20 -7.44 9.47 1.12
CA ALA A 20 -7.19 9.22 2.54
C ALA A 20 -6.99 7.73 2.85
N LEU A 21 -7.66 6.82 2.11
CA LEU A 21 -7.53 5.37 2.27
C LEU A 21 -6.14 4.86 1.91
N ALA A 22 -5.49 5.37 0.84
CA ALA A 22 -4.13 4.96 0.46
C ALA A 22 -3.11 5.35 1.53
N GLN A 23 -3.26 6.53 2.15
CA GLN A 23 -2.40 6.97 3.26
C GLN A 23 -2.63 6.14 4.53
N ALA A 24 -3.88 5.75 4.83
CA ALA A 24 -4.21 4.89 5.96
C ALA A 24 -3.61 3.50 5.82
N ASP A 25 -3.62 2.93 4.61
CA ASP A 25 -3.05 1.61 4.32
C ASP A 25 -1.53 1.61 4.44
N GLN A 26 -0.87 2.66 3.95
CA GLN A 26 0.57 2.84 4.13
C GLN A 26 0.93 3.02 5.61
N ALA A 27 0.16 3.79 6.36
CA ALA A 27 0.37 3.97 7.80
C ALA A 27 0.20 2.64 8.55
N LEU A 28 -0.76 1.81 8.14
CA LEU A 28 -0.95 0.46 8.70
C LEU A 28 0.26 -0.43 8.45
N ALA A 29 0.82 -0.40 7.24
CA ALA A 29 2.05 -1.12 6.91
C ALA A 29 3.24 -0.63 7.73
N GLN A 30 3.40 0.67 7.91
CA GLN A 30 4.46 1.26 8.73
C GLN A 30 4.32 0.86 10.20
N LYS A 31 3.12 0.93 10.75
CA LYS A 31 2.82 0.55 12.13
C LYS A 31 3.19 -0.90 12.44
N ASN A 32 3.05 -1.79 11.46
CA ASN A 32 3.35 -3.21 11.59
C ASN A 32 4.74 -3.59 11.08
N ALA A 33 5.64 -2.62 10.93
CA ALA A 33 7.04 -2.78 10.53
C ALA A 33 7.24 -3.44 9.15
N CYS A 34 6.24 -3.45 8.28
CA CYS A 34 6.37 -3.99 6.92
C CYS A 34 7.44 -3.25 6.13
N MET A 35 7.55 -1.94 6.34
CA MET A 35 8.49 -1.08 5.64
C MET A 35 9.94 -1.23 6.11
N ALA A 36 10.19 -2.01 7.15
CA ALA A 36 11.55 -2.39 7.53
C ALA A 36 12.20 -3.34 6.52
N CYS A 37 11.38 -4.15 5.82
CA CYS A 37 11.85 -5.15 4.87
C CYS A 37 11.34 -4.92 3.45
N HIS A 38 10.28 -4.14 3.27
CA HIS A 38 9.65 -3.87 1.98
C HIS A 38 9.65 -2.38 1.65
N ALA A 39 9.70 -2.08 0.36
CA ALA A 39 9.38 -0.77 -0.18
C ALA A 39 8.33 -0.93 -1.28
N ALA A 40 7.69 0.17 -1.68
CA ALA A 40 6.69 0.13 -2.74
C ALA A 40 7.28 -0.27 -4.09
N ASP A 41 8.44 0.28 -4.44
CA ASP A 41 9.00 0.28 -5.79
C ASP A 41 10.38 -0.36 -5.93
N LYS A 42 10.98 -0.84 -4.85
CA LYS A 42 12.31 -1.46 -4.88
C LYS A 42 12.43 -2.60 -3.88
N LYS A 43 13.30 -3.56 -4.23
CA LYS A 43 13.67 -4.64 -3.34
C LYS A 43 14.56 -4.09 -2.20
N LEU A 44 14.22 -4.48 -0.99
CA LEU A 44 15.08 -4.34 0.21
C LEU A 44 15.43 -5.76 0.69
N VAL A 45 15.11 -6.09 1.94
CA VAL A 45 15.20 -7.47 2.43
C VAL A 45 14.15 -8.35 1.74
N GLY A 46 12.91 -7.86 1.64
CA GLY A 46 11.83 -8.48 0.91
C GLY A 46 11.59 -7.83 -0.45
N PRO A 47 10.71 -8.41 -1.28
CA PRO A 47 10.37 -7.87 -2.58
C PRO A 47 9.67 -6.52 -2.50
N ALA A 48 9.79 -5.71 -3.56
CA ALA A 48 8.95 -4.54 -3.72
C ALA A 48 7.47 -4.94 -3.76
N PHE A 49 6.60 -4.16 -3.13
CA PHE A 49 5.16 -4.44 -3.18
C PHE A 49 4.60 -4.41 -4.60
N GLN A 50 5.14 -3.56 -5.46
CA GLN A 50 4.77 -3.52 -6.88
C GLN A 50 5.15 -4.80 -7.62
N ASP A 51 6.26 -5.44 -7.27
CA ASP A 51 6.65 -6.75 -7.83
C ASP A 51 5.70 -7.85 -7.35
N VAL A 52 5.29 -7.82 -6.10
CA VAL A 52 4.29 -8.74 -5.56
C VAL A 52 2.97 -8.58 -6.32
N ALA A 53 2.51 -7.35 -6.52
CA ALA A 53 1.30 -7.06 -7.28
C ALA A 53 1.38 -7.62 -8.71
N ARG A 54 2.51 -7.41 -9.39
CA ARG A 54 2.71 -7.92 -10.76
C ARG A 54 2.72 -9.44 -10.82
N LYS A 55 3.40 -10.09 -9.87
CA LYS A 55 3.48 -11.56 -9.83
C LYS A 55 2.13 -12.22 -9.68
N TYR A 56 1.25 -11.64 -8.88
CA TYR A 56 -0.05 -12.23 -8.56
C TYR A 56 -1.24 -11.59 -9.29
N ALA A 57 -0.99 -10.68 -10.22
CA ALA A 57 -2.05 -9.93 -10.92
C ALA A 57 -3.08 -10.82 -11.63
N ALA A 58 -2.65 -11.95 -12.19
CA ALA A 58 -3.52 -12.88 -12.90
C ALA A 58 -4.05 -14.04 -12.03
N GLN A 59 -3.66 -14.10 -10.77
CA GLN A 59 -4.06 -15.18 -9.87
C GLN A 59 -5.42 -14.86 -9.23
N ALA A 60 -6.42 -15.70 -9.47
CA ALA A 60 -7.79 -15.45 -9.03
C ALA A 60 -7.94 -15.36 -7.50
N ASP A 61 -7.14 -16.13 -6.75
CA ASP A 61 -7.15 -16.16 -5.28
C ASP A 61 -6.02 -15.34 -4.64
N ALA A 62 -5.48 -14.37 -5.35
CA ALA A 62 -4.33 -13.58 -4.91
C ALA A 62 -4.54 -12.95 -3.53
N GLN A 63 -5.72 -12.40 -3.27
CA GLN A 63 -6.07 -11.79 -1.97
C GLN A 63 -5.95 -12.81 -0.83
N THR A 64 -6.59 -13.94 -0.97
CA THR A 64 -6.54 -15.04 0.03
C THR A 64 -5.12 -15.56 0.20
N TYR A 65 -4.41 -15.71 -0.90
CA TYR A 65 -3.03 -16.16 -0.89
C TYR A 65 -2.11 -15.22 -0.12
N LEU A 66 -2.20 -13.91 -0.36
CA LEU A 66 -1.40 -12.92 0.35
C LEU A 66 -1.76 -12.83 1.82
N VAL A 67 -3.02 -12.93 2.17
CA VAL A 67 -3.46 -12.97 3.59
C VAL A 67 -2.77 -14.13 4.32
N LYS A 68 -2.78 -15.32 3.75
CA LYS A 68 -2.09 -16.47 4.32
C LYS A 68 -0.58 -16.27 4.42
N SER A 69 0.04 -15.69 3.39
CA SER A 69 1.47 -15.43 3.35
C SER A 69 1.90 -14.43 4.42
N ILE A 70 1.13 -13.38 4.65
CA ILE A 70 1.40 -12.39 5.68
C ILE A 70 1.29 -13.02 7.08
N LYS A 71 0.21 -13.74 7.32
CA LYS A 71 -0.06 -14.37 8.61
C LYS A 71 0.96 -15.44 8.98
N ALA A 72 1.26 -16.32 8.05
CA ALA A 72 2.12 -17.49 8.27
C ALA A 72 3.61 -17.22 8.04
N GLY A 73 3.94 -16.16 7.31
CA GLY A 73 5.31 -15.94 6.84
C GLY A 73 5.76 -17.01 5.85
N GLY A 74 7.04 -17.10 5.61
CA GLY A 74 7.59 -18.13 4.73
C GLY A 74 8.90 -17.71 4.07
N SER A 75 9.46 -18.62 3.27
CA SER A 75 10.68 -18.39 2.50
C SER A 75 10.64 -19.15 1.18
N GLY A 76 11.54 -18.82 0.28
CA GLY A 76 11.76 -19.54 -0.97
C GLY A 76 11.02 -18.99 -2.19
N LYS A 77 9.91 -18.30 -2.02
CA LYS A 77 9.15 -17.71 -3.16
C LYS A 77 9.82 -16.49 -3.76
N TRP A 78 10.53 -15.74 -2.92
CA TRP A 78 11.23 -14.50 -3.27
C TRP A 78 12.70 -14.54 -2.88
N GLY A 79 13.24 -15.73 -2.68
CA GLY A 79 14.62 -15.97 -2.26
C GLY A 79 14.71 -16.66 -0.90
N PRO A 80 15.94 -16.82 -0.37
CA PRO A 80 16.19 -17.62 0.83
C PRO A 80 15.86 -16.92 2.14
N VAL A 81 15.75 -15.57 2.14
CA VAL A 81 15.49 -14.82 3.36
C VAL A 81 14.03 -15.02 3.79
N PRO A 82 13.77 -15.52 5.02
CA PRO A 82 12.41 -15.75 5.45
C PRO A 82 11.71 -14.44 5.81
N MET A 83 10.43 -14.36 5.45
CA MET A 83 9.52 -13.35 5.98
C MET A 83 8.95 -13.88 7.31
N PRO A 84 9.07 -13.14 8.41
CA PRO A 84 8.47 -13.55 9.67
C PRO A 84 6.94 -13.61 9.58
N ALA A 85 6.34 -14.56 10.29
CA ALA A 85 4.89 -14.59 10.48
C ALA A 85 4.41 -13.35 11.23
N GLN A 86 3.18 -12.92 10.95
CA GLN A 86 2.52 -11.77 11.60
C GLN A 86 1.26 -12.22 12.35
N PRO A 87 1.38 -13.04 13.41
CA PRO A 87 0.21 -13.63 14.05
C PRO A 87 -0.63 -12.61 14.82
N ALA A 88 -0.04 -11.48 15.22
CA ALA A 88 -0.73 -10.42 15.96
C ALA A 88 -1.60 -9.50 15.07
N LEU A 89 -1.42 -9.52 13.74
CA LEU A 89 -2.29 -8.78 12.83
C LEU A 89 -3.70 -9.35 12.86
N SER A 90 -4.70 -8.47 13.00
CA SER A 90 -6.10 -8.86 12.85
C SER A 90 -6.38 -9.34 11.42
N ASP A 91 -7.41 -10.15 11.25
CA ASP A 91 -7.82 -10.59 9.92
C ASP A 91 -8.25 -9.40 9.05
N ALA A 92 -8.94 -8.42 9.61
CA ALA A 92 -9.34 -7.20 8.91
C ALA A 92 -8.14 -6.40 8.42
N ASP A 93 -7.14 -6.18 9.26
CA ASP A 93 -5.92 -5.45 8.89
C ASP A 93 -5.09 -6.21 7.85
N THR A 94 -5.02 -7.52 7.97
CA THR A 94 -4.32 -8.37 7.00
C THR A 94 -5.00 -8.31 5.63
N GLN A 95 -6.34 -8.35 5.59
CA GLN A 95 -7.12 -8.17 4.35
C GLN A 95 -6.86 -6.81 3.71
N THR A 96 -6.86 -5.76 4.52
CA THR A 96 -6.59 -4.39 4.07
C THR A 96 -5.20 -4.27 3.47
N LEU A 97 -4.18 -4.79 4.13
CA LEU A 97 -2.80 -4.77 3.64
C LEU A 97 -2.64 -5.58 2.34
N ALA A 98 -3.22 -6.77 2.27
CA ALA A 98 -3.15 -7.60 1.07
C ALA A 98 -3.80 -6.91 -0.14
N ALA A 99 -4.97 -6.31 0.04
CA ALA A 99 -5.64 -5.55 -1.01
C ALA A 99 -4.82 -4.35 -1.48
N TRP A 100 -4.24 -3.61 -0.55
CA TRP A 100 -3.38 -2.45 -0.85
C TRP A 100 -2.13 -2.88 -1.63
N ILE A 101 -1.45 -3.94 -1.21
CA ILE A 101 -0.28 -4.49 -1.92
C ILE A 101 -0.66 -4.86 -3.35
N LEU A 102 -1.79 -5.54 -3.55
CA LEU A 102 -2.26 -5.97 -4.88
C LEU A 102 -2.60 -4.80 -5.82
N LYS A 103 -2.91 -3.63 -5.27
CA LYS A 103 -3.09 -2.40 -6.06
C LYS A 103 -1.77 -1.72 -6.41
N GLY A 104 -0.62 -2.27 -6.03
CA GLY A 104 0.69 -1.67 -6.21
C GLY A 104 1.10 -0.71 -5.10
N SER A 105 0.49 -0.82 -3.93
CA SER A 105 0.74 0.02 -2.75
C SER A 105 0.52 1.53 -3.00
N LYS A 106 -0.56 1.82 -3.68
CA LYS A 106 -0.98 3.19 -4.02
C LYS A 106 -2.29 3.57 -3.34
#